data_fd1acc522969387b733772413cbd589f
#
_entry.id   fd1acc522969387b733772413cbd589f
#
_cell.length_a   1.000
_cell.length_b   1.000
_cell.length_c   1.000
_cell.angle_alpha   90.00
_cell.angle_beta   90.00
_cell.angle_gamma   90.00
#
_symmetry.space_group_name_H-M   'P 1'
#
loop_
_entity.id
_entity.type
_entity.pdbx_description
1 polymer ?
#
loop_
_entity_poly.entity_id
_entity_poly.type
_entity_poly.pdbx_seq_one_letter_code
_entity_poly.pdbx_strand_id
1 'polypeptide(L)'
;MEQSYTIVVPREKGRNTLRITHEADYAIRVTYCLALTGGKQCAKDISELTGVTLRFALKILRKLTQSGITKSYKGVAGGYELNRSPSEISLGEIIECIDGPIAINHCLANEFQCTHVGSQNECDFHRVFSEINRSLRSQLFAITMDRFLPAKVLQNK
;
A
#
# COMPACT_ATOMS: atom_id res chain seq x y z
N MET A 1 -18.12 15.00 -39.87
CA MET A 1 -19.11 14.82 -38.77
C MET A 1 -18.43 14.09 -37.64
N GLU A 2 -17.92 14.84 -36.68
CA GLU A 2 -17.38 14.28 -35.44
C GLU A 2 -18.54 13.91 -34.54
N GLN A 3 -18.74 12.62 -34.30
CA GLN A 3 -19.63 12.13 -33.25
C GLN A 3 -18.93 12.19 -31.93
N SER A 4 -19.18 13.23 -31.14
CA SER A 4 -18.76 13.32 -29.73
C SER A 4 -19.59 12.34 -28.93
N TYR A 5 -18.98 11.23 -28.52
CA TYR A 5 -19.58 10.32 -27.55
C TYR A 5 -19.37 10.89 -26.13
N THR A 6 -20.43 11.47 -25.58
CA THR A 6 -20.44 11.86 -24.17
C THR A 6 -20.74 10.61 -23.32
N ILE A 7 -19.74 10.05 -22.70
CA ILE A 7 -19.94 8.96 -21.73
C ILE A 7 -20.50 9.57 -20.44
N VAL A 8 -21.82 9.47 -20.26
CA VAL A 8 -22.46 9.81 -18.99
C VAL A 8 -22.25 8.66 -18.01
N VAL A 9 -21.33 8.84 -17.06
CA VAL A 9 -21.12 7.88 -15.97
C VAL A 9 -22.12 8.19 -14.84
N PRO A 10 -23.11 7.32 -14.60
CA PRO A 10 -24.05 7.53 -13.50
C PRO A 10 -23.34 7.49 -12.15
N ARG A 11 -23.56 8.48 -11.29
CA ARG A 11 -23.09 8.47 -9.89
C ARG A 11 -24.01 7.59 -9.07
N GLU A 12 -23.66 6.30 -8.94
CA GLU A 12 -24.33 5.41 -7.97
C GLU A 12 -23.46 5.21 -6.73
N LYS A 13 -24.11 5.29 -5.57
CA LYS A 13 -23.52 4.89 -4.27
C LYS A 13 -23.17 3.40 -4.33
N GLY A 14 -21.90 3.04 -4.12
CA GLY A 14 -21.48 1.64 -3.95
C GLY A 14 -20.61 1.03 -5.06
N ARG A 15 -20.11 1.78 -6.04
CA ARG A 15 -19.20 1.23 -7.05
C ARG A 15 -17.79 1.03 -6.49
N ASN A 16 -17.27 -0.16 -6.69
CA ASN A 16 -15.84 -0.45 -6.47
C ASN A 16 -15.01 0.43 -7.42
N THR A 17 -14.42 1.47 -6.87
CA THR A 17 -13.44 2.29 -7.60
C THR A 17 -12.07 1.62 -7.51
N LEU A 18 -11.26 1.72 -8.57
CA LEU A 18 -9.86 1.31 -8.52
C LEU A 18 -9.11 2.24 -7.54
N ARG A 19 -8.85 1.76 -6.35
CA ARG A 19 -8.13 2.49 -5.28
C ARG A 19 -7.49 1.51 -4.33
N ILE A 20 -6.43 1.94 -3.66
CA ILE A 20 -5.88 1.22 -2.50
C ILE A 20 -6.94 1.18 -1.38
N THR A 21 -6.92 0.13 -0.57
CA THR A 21 -7.85 0.00 0.55
C THR A 21 -7.59 1.04 1.63
N HIS A 22 -8.59 1.31 2.49
CA HIS A 22 -8.38 2.15 3.68
C HIS A 22 -7.33 1.55 4.63
N GLU A 23 -7.23 0.22 4.67
CA GLU A 23 -6.23 -0.45 5.50
C GLU A 23 -4.80 -0.18 4.98
N ALA A 24 -4.59 -0.21 3.66
CA ALA A 24 -3.30 0.13 3.06
C ALA A 24 -2.97 1.63 3.20
N ASP A 25 -3.95 2.54 3.03
CA ASP A 25 -3.76 3.97 3.31
C ASP A 25 -3.32 4.21 4.76
N TYR A 26 -3.96 3.56 5.73
CA TYR A 26 -3.57 3.67 7.13
C TYR A 26 -2.19 3.06 7.41
N ALA A 27 -1.82 1.97 6.72
CA ALA A 27 -0.48 1.39 6.85
C ALA A 27 0.61 2.34 6.33
N ILE A 28 0.37 3.04 5.24
CA ILE A 28 1.27 4.09 4.72
C ILE A 28 1.43 5.20 5.77
N ARG A 29 0.34 5.69 6.38
CA ARG A 29 0.39 6.72 7.43
C ARG A 29 1.15 6.26 8.67
N VAL A 30 0.92 5.02 9.13
CA VAL A 30 1.61 4.41 10.28
C VAL A 30 3.12 4.29 9.98
N THR A 31 3.48 3.81 8.79
CA THR A 31 4.88 3.68 8.38
C THR A 31 5.55 5.05 8.28
N TYR A 32 4.85 6.04 7.71
CA TYR A 32 5.34 7.42 7.64
C TYR A 32 5.54 8.05 9.03
N CYS A 33 4.61 7.84 9.96
CA CYS A 33 4.73 8.29 11.34
C CYS A 33 5.99 7.75 12.00
N LEU A 34 6.26 6.44 11.87
CA LEU A 34 7.48 5.82 12.39
C LEU A 34 8.75 6.33 11.70
N ALA A 35 8.69 6.58 10.40
CA ALA A 35 9.81 7.15 9.65
C ALA A 35 10.13 8.60 10.10
N LEU A 36 9.09 9.39 10.36
CA LEU A 36 9.20 10.79 10.78
C LEU A 36 9.74 10.93 12.21
N THR A 37 9.26 10.10 13.13
CA THR A 37 9.68 10.12 14.54
C THR A 37 11.09 9.55 14.75
N GLY A 38 11.53 8.66 13.85
CA GLY A 38 12.91 8.15 13.82
C GLY A 38 13.30 7.28 15.01
N GLY A 39 12.34 6.68 15.72
CA GLY A 39 12.61 5.84 16.87
C GLY A 39 11.40 5.04 17.32
N LYS A 40 11.52 4.41 18.47
CA LYS A 40 10.48 3.56 19.03
C LYS A 40 9.28 4.39 19.51
N GLN A 41 8.08 4.04 19.06
CA GLN A 41 6.82 4.67 19.41
C GLN A 41 5.84 3.65 19.98
N CYS A 42 5.10 4.00 21.02
CA CYS A 42 4.03 3.13 21.51
C CYS A 42 2.81 3.17 20.56
N ALA A 43 2.01 2.11 20.56
CA ALA A 43 0.86 2.02 19.64
C ALA A 43 -0.19 3.12 19.89
N LYS A 44 -0.29 3.64 21.12
CA LYS A 44 -1.19 4.74 21.47
C LYS A 44 -0.73 6.04 20.82
N ASP A 45 0.55 6.38 20.90
CA ASP A 45 1.10 7.59 20.27
C ASP A 45 0.97 7.53 18.76
N ILE A 46 1.22 6.36 18.15
CA ILE A 46 1.00 6.14 16.70
C ILE A 46 -0.47 6.38 16.34
N SER A 47 -1.41 5.85 17.14
CA SER A 47 -2.85 6.04 16.95
C SER A 47 -3.23 7.52 16.97
N GLU A 48 -2.75 8.28 17.96
CA GLU A 48 -3.02 9.71 18.13
C GLU A 48 -2.42 10.54 16.98
N LEU A 49 -1.16 10.27 16.61
CA LEU A 49 -0.47 11.01 15.55
C LEU A 49 -1.03 10.75 14.15
N THR A 50 -1.54 9.55 13.90
CA THR A 50 -2.04 9.15 12.57
C THR A 50 -3.54 9.34 12.38
N GLY A 51 -4.29 9.54 13.48
CA GLY A 51 -5.75 9.55 13.47
C GLY A 51 -6.37 8.19 13.21
N VAL A 52 -5.60 7.10 13.30
CA VAL A 52 -6.05 5.71 13.16
C VAL A 52 -6.42 5.16 14.53
N THR A 53 -7.58 4.54 14.70
CA THR A 53 -7.95 3.98 16.01
C THR A 53 -6.91 2.97 16.51
N LEU A 54 -6.68 2.92 17.83
CA LEU A 54 -5.69 2.04 18.43
C LEU A 54 -5.84 0.57 18.01
N ARG A 55 -7.08 0.08 17.98
CA ARG A 55 -7.36 -1.31 17.52
C ARG A 55 -6.90 -1.54 16.09
N PHE A 56 -7.13 -0.58 15.21
CA PHE A 56 -6.76 -0.66 13.80
C PHE A 56 -5.24 -0.50 13.61
N ALA A 57 -4.63 0.44 14.35
CA ALA A 57 -3.18 0.63 14.37
C ALA A 57 -2.44 -0.66 14.81
N LEU A 58 -2.91 -1.33 15.87
CA LEU A 58 -2.36 -2.61 16.32
C LEU A 58 -2.48 -3.72 15.26
N LYS A 59 -3.62 -3.80 14.55
CA LYS A 59 -3.80 -4.77 13.45
C LYS A 59 -2.77 -4.53 12.33
N ILE A 60 -2.61 -3.27 11.92
CA ILE A 60 -1.67 -2.86 10.88
C ILE A 60 -0.22 -3.13 11.31
N LEU A 61 0.16 -2.68 12.51
CA LEU A 61 1.50 -2.88 13.06
C LEU A 61 1.88 -4.35 13.14
N ARG A 62 0.92 -5.23 13.45
CA ARG A 62 1.14 -6.69 13.43
C ARG A 62 1.50 -7.17 12.02
N LYS A 63 0.76 -6.76 10.99
CA LYS A 63 1.05 -7.14 9.58
C LYS A 63 2.42 -6.60 9.14
N LEU A 64 2.70 -5.32 9.41
CA LEU A 64 3.97 -4.69 9.08
C LEU A 64 5.16 -5.36 9.80
N THR A 65 4.96 -5.83 11.03
CA THR A 65 5.98 -6.57 11.79
C THR A 65 6.19 -7.97 11.20
N GLN A 66 5.13 -8.66 10.81
CA GLN A 66 5.22 -9.99 10.17
C GLN A 66 5.94 -9.94 8.83
N SER A 67 5.79 -8.85 8.06
CA SER A 67 6.50 -8.63 6.79
C SER A 67 7.92 -8.07 6.96
N GLY A 68 8.36 -7.77 8.18
CA GLY A 68 9.69 -7.23 8.45
C GLY A 68 9.87 -5.74 8.12
N ILE A 69 8.79 -5.01 7.83
CA ILE A 69 8.82 -3.55 7.65
C ILE A 69 9.05 -2.85 9.00
N THR A 70 8.40 -3.33 10.05
CA THR A 70 8.59 -2.84 11.42
C THR A 70 9.10 -3.94 12.33
N LYS A 71 9.60 -3.57 13.49
CA LYS A 71 9.90 -4.47 14.62
C LYS A 71 9.19 -4.00 15.87
N SER A 72 8.83 -4.95 16.73
CA SER A 72 8.10 -4.70 17.97
C SER A 72 8.92 -5.04 19.19
N TYR A 73 8.76 -4.26 20.25
CA TYR A 73 9.41 -4.45 21.56
C TYR A 73 8.35 -4.67 22.63
N LYS A 74 8.58 -5.64 23.51
CA LYS A 74 7.70 -5.98 24.63
C LYS A 74 8.03 -5.18 25.88
N GLY A 75 7.10 -5.14 26.84
CA GLY A 75 7.27 -4.53 28.14
C GLY A 75 6.77 -3.10 28.27
N VAL A 76 6.96 -2.49 29.44
CA VAL A 76 6.46 -1.14 29.77
C VAL A 76 7.05 -0.07 28.84
N ALA A 77 8.32 -0.20 28.48
CA ALA A 77 8.99 0.64 27.51
C ALA A 77 8.95 0.05 26.08
N GLY A 78 7.98 -0.83 25.81
CA GLY A 78 7.78 -1.45 24.50
C GLY A 78 7.25 -0.48 23.46
N GLY A 79 7.14 -0.96 22.23
CA GLY A 79 6.65 -0.15 21.10
C GLY A 79 7.06 -0.73 19.76
N TYR A 80 6.97 0.09 18.75
CA TYR A 80 7.26 -0.25 17.35
C TYR A 80 8.21 0.77 16.76
N GLU A 81 9.10 0.32 15.90
CA GLU A 81 9.95 1.17 15.06
C GLU A 81 10.16 0.53 13.70
N LEU A 82 10.69 1.28 12.74
CA LEU A 82 11.06 0.71 11.45
C LEU A 82 12.21 -0.28 11.62
N ASN A 83 12.14 -1.40 10.91
CA ASN A 83 13.18 -2.43 10.92
C ASN A 83 14.30 -2.17 9.90
N ARG A 84 14.06 -1.25 8.96
CA ARG A 84 14.98 -0.85 7.90
C ARG A 84 14.92 0.67 7.72
N SER A 85 15.89 1.21 6.98
CA SER A 85 15.87 2.63 6.60
C SER A 85 14.62 2.98 5.81
N PRO A 86 14.03 4.19 5.99
CA PRO A 86 12.93 4.66 5.14
C PRO A 86 13.22 4.61 3.63
N SER A 87 14.48 4.72 3.23
CA SER A 87 14.94 4.59 1.83
C SER A 87 14.88 3.16 1.28
N GLU A 88 14.69 2.16 2.14
CA GLU A 88 14.57 0.75 1.78
C GLU A 88 13.13 0.22 1.86
N ILE A 89 12.18 1.08 2.21
CA ILE A 89 10.76 0.73 2.36
C ILE A 89 9.97 1.48 1.30
N SER A 90 9.38 0.76 0.35
CA SER A 90 8.61 1.34 -0.75
C SER A 90 7.10 1.36 -0.49
N LEU A 91 6.38 2.26 -1.20
CA LEU A 91 4.91 2.26 -1.18
C LEU A 91 4.35 0.93 -1.68
N GLY A 92 4.95 0.36 -2.73
CA GLY A 92 4.52 -0.93 -3.29
C GLY A 92 4.59 -2.04 -2.26
N GLU A 93 5.68 -2.12 -1.50
CA GLU A 93 5.86 -3.11 -0.44
C GLU A 93 4.82 -2.97 0.69
N ILE A 94 4.53 -1.75 1.13
CA ILE A 94 3.52 -1.50 2.16
C ILE A 94 2.13 -1.92 1.68
N ILE A 95 1.77 -1.55 0.44
CA ILE A 95 0.47 -1.91 -0.16
C ILE A 95 0.35 -3.43 -0.28
N GLU A 96 1.35 -4.11 -0.84
CA GLU A 96 1.32 -5.57 -1.00
C GLU A 96 1.34 -6.33 0.33
N CYS A 97 1.96 -5.77 1.37
CA CYS A 97 1.90 -6.32 2.73
C CYS A 97 0.47 -6.37 3.29
N ILE A 98 -0.36 -5.39 2.95
CA ILE A 98 -1.72 -5.24 3.51
C ILE A 98 -2.77 -5.90 2.62
N ASP A 99 -2.76 -5.58 1.33
CA ASP A 99 -3.80 -5.93 0.36
C ASP A 99 -3.47 -7.19 -0.46
N GLY A 100 -2.23 -7.68 -0.37
CA GLY A 100 -1.70 -8.70 -1.26
C GLY A 100 -1.18 -8.11 -2.57
N PRO A 101 -0.78 -8.97 -3.53
CA PRO A 101 -0.19 -8.54 -4.80
C PRO A 101 -1.07 -7.53 -5.54
N ILE A 102 -0.46 -6.45 -6.02
CA ILE A 102 -1.15 -5.41 -6.80
C ILE A 102 -1.65 -6.01 -8.11
N ALA A 103 -2.97 -6.06 -8.29
CA ALA A 103 -3.64 -6.55 -9.47
C ALA A 103 -4.79 -5.61 -9.85
N ILE A 104 -4.67 -4.92 -10.98
CA ILE A 104 -5.69 -3.97 -11.46
C ILE A 104 -6.90 -4.66 -12.11
N ASN A 105 -6.79 -5.96 -12.39
CA ASN A 105 -7.89 -6.79 -12.91
C ASN A 105 -7.80 -8.19 -12.30
N HIS A 106 -8.95 -8.83 -12.12
CA HIS A 106 -9.05 -10.18 -11.57
C HIS A 106 -8.24 -11.21 -12.34
N CYS A 107 -8.12 -11.08 -13.66
CA CYS A 107 -7.35 -12.02 -14.48
C CYS A 107 -5.83 -11.98 -14.23
N LEU A 108 -5.35 -11.02 -13.43
CA LEU A 108 -3.95 -10.92 -13.00
C LEU A 108 -3.72 -11.58 -11.64
N ALA A 109 -4.78 -12.01 -10.95
CA ALA A 109 -4.67 -12.74 -9.69
C ALA A 109 -4.31 -14.21 -9.95
N ASN A 110 -3.46 -14.79 -9.09
CA ASN A 110 -2.86 -16.12 -9.28
C ASN A 110 -3.87 -17.28 -9.37
N GLU A 111 -5.09 -17.13 -8.84
CA GLU A 111 -6.10 -18.18 -8.78
C GLU A 111 -7.28 -17.95 -9.73
N PHE A 112 -7.17 -16.98 -10.64
CA PHE A 112 -8.28 -16.63 -11.52
C PHE A 112 -8.37 -17.60 -12.72
N GLN A 113 -9.52 -18.25 -12.85
CA GLN A 113 -9.87 -19.05 -14.03
C GLN A 113 -10.70 -18.18 -14.99
N CYS A 114 -10.16 -17.92 -16.18
CA CYS A 114 -10.85 -17.12 -17.19
C CYS A 114 -11.89 -17.99 -17.91
N THR A 115 -13.13 -17.51 -17.98
CA THR A 115 -14.21 -18.15 -18.74
C THR A 115 -14.34 -17.64 -20.18
N HIS A 116 -13.57 -16.60 -20.55
CA HIS A 116 -13.65 -15.95 -21.86
C HIS A 116 -12.78 -16.65 -22.91
N VAL A 117 -11.60 -17.09 -22.54
CA VAL A 117 -10.65 -17.80 -23.42
C VAL A 117 -10.04 -19.01 -22.71
N GLY A 118 -9.65 -20.01 -23.49
CA GLY A 118 -9.06 -21.25 -22.95
C GLY A 118 -7.66 -21.05 -22.34
N SER A 119 -6.94 -19.99 -22.71
CA SER A 119 -5.61 -19.65 -22.19
C SER A 119 -5.48 -18.13 -21.96
N GLN A 120 -4.96 -17.74 -20.81
CA GLN A 120 -4.68 -16.31 -20.51
C GLN A 120 -3.65 -15.72 -21.49
N ASN A 121 -2.72 -16.52 -22.01
CA ASN A 121 -1.68 -16.09 -22.94
C ASN A 121 -2.24 -15.67 -24.31
N GLU A 122 -3.43 -16.14 -24.67
CA GLU A 122 -4.11 -15.79 -25.93
C GLU A 122 -5.04 -14.60 -25.81
N CYS A 123 -5.15 -14.00 -24.62
CA CYS A 123 -6.07 -12.88 -24.35
C CYS A 123 -5.35 -11.54 -24.47
N ASP A 124 -5.72 -10.74 -25.47
CA ASP A 124 -5.17 -9.38 -25.64
C ASP A 124 -5.46 -8.46 -24.44
N PHE A 125 -6.63 -8.60 -23.81
CA PHE A 125 -6.96 -7.84 -22.59
C PHE A 125 -6.00 -8.21 -21.45
N HIS A 126 -5.72 -9.51 -21.26
CA HIS A 126 -4.77 -9.96 -20.23
C HIS A 126 -3.37 -9.39 -20.48
N ARG A 127 -2.90 -9.39 -21.74
CA ARG A 127 -1.61 -8.83 -22.14
C ARG A 127 -1.52 -7.34 -21.81
N VAL A 128 -2.51 -6.55 -22.24
CA VAL A 128 -2.53 -5.09 -21.99
C VAL A 128 -2.61 -4.77 -20.51
N PHE A 129 -3.50 -5.43 -19.74
CA PHE A 129 -3.59 -5.23 -18.30
C PHE A 129 -2.34 -5.68 -17.56
N SER A 130 -1.67 -6.73 -18.01
CA SER A 130 -0.38 -7.17 -17.44
C SER A 130 0.71 -6.12 -17.61
N GLU A 131 0.80 -5.49 -18.77
CA GLU A 131 1.76 -4.42 -19.04
C GLU A 131 1.51 -3.20 -18.16
N ILE A 132 0.27 -2.73 -18.07
CA ILE A 132 -0.14 -1.60 -17.21
C ILE A 132 0.15 -1.93 -15.74
N ASN A 133 -0.23 -3.12 -15.29
CA ASN A 133 -0.02 -3.57 -13.91
C ASN A 133 1.45 -3.61 -13.54
N ARG A 134 2.30 -4.12 -14.45
CA ARG A 134 3.75 -4.15 -14.26
C ARG A 134 4.33 -2.75 -14.14
N SER A 135 3.90 -1.83 -14.99
CA SER A 135 4.32 -0.42 -14.95
C SER A 135 3.91 0.24 -13.63
N LEU A 136 2.64 0.09 -13.22
CA LEU A 136 2.12 0.62 -11.95
C LEU A 136 2.89 0.08 -10.76
N ARG A 137 3.08 -1.25 -10.73
CA ARG A 137 3.82 -1.91 -9.66
C ARG A 137 5.27 -1.41 -9.59
N SER A 138 5.95 -1.31 -10.73
CA SER A 138 7.32 -0.79 -10.80
C SER A 138 7.41 0.64 -10.24
N GLN A 139 6.48 1.52 -10.59
CA GLN A 139 6.43 2.90 -10.07
C GLN A 139 6.21 2.93 -8.56
N LEU A 140 5.28 2.13 -8.03
CA LEU A 140 5.01 2.09 -6.59
C LEU A 140 6.20 1.54 -5.79
N PHE A 141 6.95 0.57 -6.33
CA PHE A 141 8.15 0.04 -5.71
C PHE A 141 9.37 0.98 -5.82
N ALA A 142 9.39 1.88 -6.79
CA ALA A 142 10.43 2.90 -6.93
C ALA A 142 10.23 4.11 -5.98
N ILE A 143 9.05 4.25 -5.36
CA ILE A 143 8.75 5.34 -4.43
C ILE A 143 8.99 4.86 -3.00
N THR A 144 10.05 5.33 -2.37
CA THR A 144 10.46 4.99 -1.00
C THR A 144 9.99 6.02 0.02
N MET A 145 9.90 5.63 1.29
CA MET A 145 9.32 6.44 2.36
C MET A 145 10.15 7.68 2.71
N ASP A 146 11.44 7.67 2.47
CA ASP A 146 12.33 8.83 2.66
C ASP A 146 11.94 10.02 1.79
N ARG A 147 11.38 9.77 0.59
CA ARG A 147 10.90 10.81 -0.33
C ARG A 147 9.89 11.77 0.30
N PHE A 148 9.15 11.32 1.30
CA PHE A 148 8.10 12.09 1.98
C PHE A 148 8.59 12.78 3.24
N LEU A 149 9.82 12.48 3.70
CA LEU A 149 10.35 13.05 4.93
C LEU A 149 10.89 14.47 4.72
N PRO A 150 10.68 15.38 5.69
CA PRO A 150 11.31 16.69 5.66
C PRO A 150 12.84 16.59 5.62
N ALA A 151 13.50 17.46 4.86
CA ALA A 151 14.96 17.48 4.71
C ALA A 151 15.72 17.48 6.06
N LYS A 152 15.16 18.09 7.10
CA LYS A 152 15.73 18.12 8.46
C LYS A 152 15.81 16.73 9.12
N VAL A 153 14.93 15.80 8.76
CA VAL A 153 14.91 14.43 9.32
C VAL A 153 15.97 13.56 8.64
N LEU A 154 16.28 13.84 7.38
CA LEU A 154 17.26 13.10 6.59
C LEU A 154 18.71 13.44 6.95
N GLN A 155 18.97 14.62 7.57
CA GLN A 155 20.32 15.08 7.94
C GLN A 155 20.80 14.60 9.32
N ASN A 156 19.91 14.03 10.14
CA ASN A 156 20.21 13.62 11.52
C ASN A 156 20.40 12.09 11.70
N LYS A 157 20.75 11.38 10.62
CA LYS A 157 21.04 9.92 10.67
C LYS A 157 22.44 9.61 10.20
#